data_a7b9fa0789665c4ec7112c906fe1869c
#
_entry.id   a7b9fa0789665c4ec7112c906fe1869c
#
_cell.length_a   1.000
_cell.length_b   1.000
_cell.length_c   1.000
_cell.angle_alpha   90.00
_cell.angle_beta   90.00
_cell.angle_gamma   90.00
#
_symmetry.space_group_name_H-M   'P 1'
#
loop_
_entity.id
_entity.type
_entity.pdbx_description
1 polymer ?
#
loop_
_entity_poly.entity_id
_entity_poly.type
_entity_poly.pdbx_seq_one_letter_code
_entity_poly.pdbx_strand_id
1 'polypeptide(L)'
;MLALTALTAAGCEVTVTDEPGSKPTGKTTSTRDAGSARTTLNKLTVAKAGSMSRYSRDRFPHWRSTGSNCDVRDTVLKRDGTKVKVSGCNVVAGTWVSVYDGVKITDPSKVDIDHMVPLANAWRSGASSWTDAKREDFANDVDDPQLIAVSAASNRSKGDQDPSTWKPERTGAWCQYAEDWIAVKWHWKLTVTTAEKSALADMLEKC
;
A
#
# COMPACT_ATOMS: atom_id res chain seq x y z
N MET A 1 86.57 -11.92 21.59
CA MET A 1 85.42 -11.53 22.47
C MET A 1 84.29 -11.10 21.55
N LEU A 2 83.35 -11.98 21.23
CA LEU A 2 82.18 -11.70 20.43
C LEU A 2 81.02 -11.53 21.40
N ALA A 3 80.36 -10.38 21.27
CA ALA A 3 79.13 -10.10 21.95
C ALA A 3 77.96 -10.51 21.08
N LEU A 4 77.11 -11.41 21.57
CA LEU A 4 75.91 -11.87 20.92
C LEU A 4 74.74 -11.02 21.42
N THR A 5 74.12 -10.20 20.52
CA THR A 5 72.94 -9.48 20.86
C THR A 5 71.71 -10.28 20.40
N ALA A 6 70.86 -10.64 21.35
CA ALA A 6 69.60 -11.31 21.11
C ALA A 6 68.53 -10.31 20.67
N LEU A 7 67.89 -10.58 19.55
CA LEU A 7 66.72 -9.85 19.02
C LEU A 7 65.46 -10.53 19.57
N THR A 8 64.69 -9.82 20.38
CA THR A 8 63.36 -10.28 20.82
C THR A 8 62.34 -9.86 19.78
N ALA A 9 61.64 -10.80 19.16
CA ALA A 9 60.51 -10.58 18.29
C ALA A 9 59.25 -10.39 19.15
N ALA A 10 58.64 -9.22 19.04
CA ALA A 10 57.31 -8.95 19.61
C ALA A 10 56.26 -9.53 18.67
N GLY A 11 55.54 -10.56 19.12
CA GLY A 11 54.38 -11.09 18.44
C GLY A 11 53.18 -10.17 18.66
N CYS A 12 52.59 -9.65 17.58
CA CYS A 12 51.28 -9.04 17.63
C CYS A 12 50.23 -10.14 17.63
N GLU A 13 49.56 -10.35 18.74
CA GLU A 13 48.30 -11.10 18.80
C GLU A 13 47.20 -10.27 18.18
N VAL A 14 46.66 -10.75 17.06
CA VAL A 14 45.45 -10.22 16.45
C VAL A 14 44.25 -10.86 17.16
N THR A 15 43.63 -10.15 18.06
CA THR A 15 42.32 -10.54 18.61
C THR A 15 41.28 -10.34 17.54
N VAL A 16 40.77 -11.43 16.98
CA VAL A 16 39.57 -11.43 16.14
C VAL A 16 38.37 -11.20 17.06
N THR A 17 37.80 -9.99 17.03
CA THR A 17 36.49 -9.74 17.62
C THR A 17 35.45 -10.21 16.65
N ASP A 18 34.66 -11.24 17.01
CA ASP A 18 33.43 -11.64 16.33
C ASP A 18 32.45 -10.49 16.35
N GLU A 19 32.22 -9.87 15.20
CA GLU A 19 31.07 -9.00 15.00
C GLU A 19 29.81 -9.89 14.92
N PRO A 20 28.75 -9.59 15.69
CA PRO A 20 27.47 -10.28 15.55
C PRO A 20 26.87 -9.93 14.23
N GLY A 21 26.63 -10.94 13.40
CA GLY A 21 26.06 -10.86 12.06
C GLY A 21 24.88 -9.91 11.95
N SER A 22 24.95 -9.03 10.98
CA SER A 22 23.85 -8.15 10.57
C SER A 22 22.62 -9.00 10.26
N LYS A 23 21.63 -8.89 11.14
CA LYS A 23 20.28 -9.39 10.90
C LYS A 23 19.77 -8.78 9.61
N PRO A 24 19.15 -9.53 8.69
CA PRO A 24 18.53 -8.94 7.52
C PRO A 24 17.44 -7.96 7.99
N THR A 25 17.58 -6.72 7.58
CA THR A 25 16.57 -5.68 7.79
C THR A 25 15.27 -6.16 7.20
N GLY A 26 14.41 -6.70 8.06
CA GLY A 26 13.02 -7.00 7.73
C GLY A 26 12.38 -5.71 7.22
N LYS A 27 11.67 -5.84 6.12
CA LYS A 27 10.77 -4.85 5.55
C LYS A 27 9.99 -4.23 6.71
N THR A 28 10.32 -2.99 7.07
CA THR A 28 9.57 -2.25 8.08
C THR A 28 8.21 -1.97 7.49
N THR A 29 7.27 -2.87 7.72
CA THR A 29 5.85 -2.54 7.56
C THR A 29 5.62 -1.48 8.62
N SER A 30 5.49 -0.23 8.21
CA SER A 30 5.04 0.84 9.09
C SER A 30 3.65 0.41 9.57
N THR A 31 3.59 -0.21 10.74
CA THR A 31 2.33 -0.42 11.43
C THR A 31 1.85 0.97 11.80
N ARG A 32 0.92 1.51 11.00
CA ARG A 32 0.21 2.71 11.40
C ARG A 32 -0.49 2.37 12.70
N ASP A 33 -0.29 3.21 13.70
CA ASP A 33 -0.89 3.01 15.01
C ASP A 33 -2.39 3.29 14.93
N ALA A 34 -3.22 2.34 15.35
CA ALA A 34 -4.67 2.48 15.41
C ALA A 34 -5.12 3.73 16.16
N GLY A 35 -4.38 4.14 17.19
CA GLY A 35 -4.61 5.39 17.92
C GLY A 35 -4.44 6.61 17.01
N SER A 36 -3.41 6.61 16.17
CA SER A 36 -3.16 7.64 15.17
C SER A 36 -4.25 7.67 14.09
N ALA A 37 -4.65 6.48 13.58
CA ALA A 37 -5.72 6.38 12.60
C ALA A 37 -7.06 6.88 13.15
N ARG A 38 -7.40 6.54 14.40
CA ARG A 38 -8.60 7.02 15.08
C ARG A 38 -8.59 8.55 15.25
N THR A 39 -7.44 9.09 15.63
CA THR A 39 -7.27 10.55 15.75
C THR A 39 -7.48 11.24 14.39
N THR A 40 -6.94 10.66 13.32
CA THR A 40 -7.10 11.16 11.94
C THR A 40 -8.55 11.04 11.46
N LEU A 41 -9.22 9.90 11.73
CA LEU A 41 -10.62 9.68 11.42
C LEU A 41 -11.52 10.76 12.05
N ASN A 42 -11.23 11.15 13.30
CA ASN A 42 -11.99 12.19 13.98
C ASN A 42 -11.87 13.56 13.31
N LYS A 43 -10.73 13.83 12.65
CA LYS A 43 -10.47 15.08 11.93
C LYS A 43 -11.00 15.10 10.49
N LEU A 44 -11.38 13.94 9.94
CA LEU A 44 -11.96 13.89 8.59
C LEU A 44 -13.28 14.67 8.55
N THR A 45 -13.45 15.46 7.49
CA THR A 45 -14.69 16.21 7.24
C THR A 45 -15.81 15.25 6.89
N VAL A 46 -16.90 15.33 7.65
CA VAL A 46 -18.12 14.55 7.37
C VAL A 46 -19.02 15.37 6.44
N ALA A 47 -19.44 14.76 5.33
CA ALA A 47 -20.37 15.37 4.38
C ALA A 47 -21.26 14.31 3.75
N LYS A 48 -22.39 14.73 3.17
CA LYS A 48 -23.19 13.86 2.31
C LYS A 48 -22.43 13.53 1.06
N ALA A 49 -22.60 12.32 0.51
CA ALA A 49 -22.04 11.94 -0.77
C ALA A 49 -22.48 12.90 -1.88
N GLY A 50 -21.53 13.37 -2.66
CA GLY A 50 -21.79 14.25 -3.79
C GLY A 50 -22.45 13.53 -4.97
N SER A 51 -22.89 14.30 -5.95
CA SER A 51 -23.51 13.78 -7.16
C SER A 51 -22.54 12.98 -8.02
N MET A 52 -23.01 11.89 -8.63
CA MET A 52 -22.30 11.13 -9.67
C MET A 52 -22.44 11.74 -11.07
N SER A 53 -23.13 12.89 -11.20
CA SER A 53 -23.23 13.59 -12.48
C SER A 53 -21.83 13.83 -13.07
N ARG A 54 -21.69 13.58 -14.37
CA ARG A 54 -20.44 13.69 -15.14
C ARG A 54 -19.30 12.77 -14.65
N TYR A 55 -19.56 11.82 -13.78
CA TYR A 55 -18.59 10.80 -13.47
C TYR A 55 -18.35 9.91 -14.68
N SER A 56 -17.10 9.68 -15.00
CA SER A 56 -16.62 8.60 -15.84
C SER A 56 -15.32 8.11 -15.27
N ARG A 57 -15.04 6.81 -15.35
CA ARG A 57 -13.77 6.25 -14.95
C ARG A 57 -12.61 6.86 -15.73
N ASP A 58 -12.82 7.24 -16.98
CA ASP A 58 -11.82 7.86 -17.85
C ASP A 58 -11.36 9.24 -17.38
N ARG A 59 -12.11 9.87 -16.46
CA ARG A 59 -11.66 11.11 -15.80
C ARG A 59 -10.59 10.90 -14.75
N PHE A 60 -10.22 9.66 -14.48
CA PHE A 60 -9.12 9.24 -13.64
C PHE A 60 -8.17 8.39 -14.47
N PRO A 61 -7.36 8.98 -15.35
CA PRO A 61 -6.37 8.23 -16.12
C PRO A 61 -5.47 7.45 -15.17
N HIS A 62 -5.43 6.14 -15.33
CA HIS A 62 -4.65 5.25 -14.46
C HIS A 62 -3.75 4.36 -15.30
N TRP A 63 -2.79 3.74 -14.64
CA TRP A 63 -1.67 3.03 -15.23
C TRP A 63 -0.76 3.99 -16.01
N ARG A 64 -0.41 5.12 -15.36
CA ARG A 64 0.58 6.07 -15.89
C ARG A 64 1.86 5.32 -16.26
N SER A 65 2.39 5.61 -17.45
CA SER A 65 3.68 5.03 -17.88
C SER A 65 4.81 5.46 -16.94
N THR A 66 5.62 4.49 -16.56
CA THR A 66 6.86 4.69 -15.78
C THR A 66 8.11 4.57 -16.65
N GLY A 67 7.94 4.51 -17.97
CA GLY A 67 9.00 4.34 -18.98
C GLY A 67 9.25 2.87 -19.36
N SER A 68 9.98 2.66 -20.43
CA SER A 68 10.41 1.32 -20.88
C SER A 68 9.25 0.29 -21.04
N ASN A 69 8.08 0.76 -21.50
CA ASN A 69 6.85 -0.03 -21.65
C ASN A 69 6.28 -0.59 -20.32
N CYS A 70 6.58 0.06 -19.20
CA CYS A 70 6.01 -0.25 -17.89
C CYS A 70 5.13 0.87 -17.38
N ASP A 71 4.31 0.53 -16.42
CA ASP A 71 3.37 1.45 -15.82
C ASP A 71 3.30 1.31 -14.28
N VAL A 72 2.41 2.07 -13.69
CA VAL A 72 2.13 2.04 -12.25
C VAL A 72 1.66 0.66 -11.79
N ARG A 73 0.94 -0.11 -12.63
CA ARG A 73 0.52 -1.47 -12.30
C ARG A 73 1.73 -2.37 -12.04
N ASP A 74 2.77 -2.33 -12.91
CA ASP A 74 4.00 -3.09 -12.70
C ASP A 74 4.71 -2.71 -11.38
N THR A 75 4.68 -1.43 -11.04
CA THR A 75 5.24 -0.93 -9.77
C THR A 75 4.53 -1.57 -8.58
N VAL A 76 3.20 -1.59 -8.57
CA VAL A 76 2.40 -2.21 -7.49
C VAL A 76 2.61 -3.72 -7.46
N LEU A 77 2.59 -4.40 -8.60
CA LEU A 77 2.83 -5.84 -8.66
C LEU A 77 4.22 -6.22 -8.10
N LYS A 78 5.25 -5.42 -8.36
CA LYS A 78 6.60 -5.63 -7.78
C LYS A 78 6.61 -5.40 -6.27
N ARG A 79 5.95 -4.35 -5.80
CA ARG A 79 5.91 -3.99 -4.38
C ARG A 79 5.21 -5.06 -3.54
N ASP A 80 4.06 -5.55 -4.01
CA ASP A 80 3.16 -6.40 -3.24
C ASP A 80 3.42 -7.91 -3.44
N GLY A 81 4.18 -8.26 -4.48
CA GLY A 81 4.51 -9.65 -4.79
C GLY A 81 5.74 -10.17 -4.07
N THR A 82 5.82 -11.49 -3.97
CA THR A 82 7.01 -12.23 -3.54
C THR A 82 7.54 -13.06 -4.69
N LYS A 83 8.88 -13.30 -4.74
CA LYS A 83 9.54 -14.05 -5.84
C LYS A 83 9.19 -13.49 -7.22
N VAL A 84 9.02 -12.18 -7.32
CA VAL A 84 8.63 -11.51 -8.56
C VAL A 84 9.74 -11.63 -9.58
N LYS A 85 9.38 -12.01 -10.81
CA LYS A 85 10.26 -12.02 -11.98
C LYS A 85 9.79 -10.94 -12.97
N VAL A 86 10.75 -10.29 -13.60
CA VAL A 86 10.48 -9.25 -14.59
C VAL A 86 11.17 -9.56 -15.91
N SER A 87 10.56 -9.09 -17.00
CA SER A 87 11.17 -9.01 -18.32
C SER A 87 11.25 -7.53 -18.70
N GLY A 88 12.48 -6.98 -18.70
CA GLY A 88 12.62 -5.53 -18.60
C GLY A 88 12.05 -5.03 -17.28
N CYS A 89 11.03 -4.18 -17.34
CA CYS A 89 10.31 -3.73 -16.17
C CYS A 89 8.92 -4.40 -15.98
N ASN A 90 8.43 -5.14 -17.00
CA ASN A 90 7.14 -5.83 -16.92
C ASN A 90 7.21 -7.02 -15.96
N VAL A 91 6.20 -7.17 -15.10
CA VAL A 91 6.09 -8.31 -14.19
C VAL A 91 5.52 -9.52 -14.94
N VAL A 92 6.33 -10.59 -15.05
CA VAL A 92 5.98 -11.80 -15.81
C VAL A 92 5.68 -13.01 -14.93
N ALA A 93 6.09 -13.02 -13.67
CA ALA A 93 5.77 -14.06 -12.69
C ALA A 93 5.94 -13.52 -11.27
N GLY A 94 5.33 -14.20 -10.30
CA GLY A 94 5.43 -13.86 -8.89
C GLY A 94 4.44 -14.65 -8.05
N THR A 95 4.32 -14.29 -6.79
CA THR A 95 3.28 -14.80 -5.89
C THR A 95 2.72 -13.63 -5.11
N TRP A 96 1.41 -13.48 -5.18
CA TRP A 96 0.63 -12.48 -4.44
C TRP A 96 -0.35 -13.19 -3.53
N VAL A 97 -0.58 -12.62 -2.35
CA VAL A 97 -1.63 -13.08 -1.45
C VAL A 97 -2.57 -11.91 -1.22
N SER A 98 -3.78 -12.02 -1.72
CA SER A 98 -4.79 -10.99 -1.54
C SER A 98 -5.11 -10.81 -0.06
N VAL A 99 -4.96 -9.61 0.44
CA VAL A 99 -5.22 -9.29 1.85
C VAL A 99 -6.71 -9.35 2.19
N TYR A 100 -7.60 -9.20 1.19
CA TYR A 100 -9.04 -9.15 1.40
C TYR A 100 -9.66 -10.52 1.67
N ASP A 101 -9.17 -11.57 1.00
CA ASP A 101 -9.73 -12.92 1.06
C ASP A 101 -8.70 -14.04 1.31
N GLY A 102 -7.40 -13.70 1.27
CA GLY A 102 -6.31 -14.65 1.49
C GLY A 102 -5.96 -15.51 0.28
N VAL A 103 -6.59 -15.27 -0.87
CA VAL A 103 -6.33 -16.04 -2.10
C VAL A 103 -4.90 -15.82 -2.56
N LYS A 104 -4.19 -16.92 -2.81
CA LYS A 104 -2.85 -16.94 -3.39
C LYS A 104 -2.94 -16.96 -4.92
N ILE A 105 -2.24 -16.02 -5.56
CA ILE A 105 -2.23 -15.85 -7.01
C ILE A 105 -0.77 -15.95 -7.50
N THR A 106 -0.53 -16.70 -8.55
CA THR A 106 0.82 -16.90 -9.12
C THR A 106 0.96 -16.38 -10.54
N ASP A 107 -0.14 -16.04 -11.18
CA ASP A 107 -0.19 -15.43 -12.51
C ASP A 107 -0.48 -13.94 -12.35
N PRO A 108 0.43 -13.04 -12.76
CA PRO A 108 0.23 -11.60 -12.62
C PRO A 108 -1.00 -11.08 -13.38
N SER A 109 -1.43 -11.77 -14.46
CA SER A 109 -2.63 -11.39 -15.21
C SER A 109 -3.93 -11.64 -14.45
N LYS A 110 -3.90 -12.42 -13.37
CA LYS A 110 -5.02 -12.72 -12.47
C LYS A 110 -5.05 -11.85 -11.22
N VAL A 111 -4.05 -11.00 -11.04
CA VAL A 111 -4.01 -10.02 -9.95
C VAL A 111 -4.70 -8.75 -10.40
N ASP A 112 -5.71 -8.30 -9.68
CA ASP A 112 -6.24 -6.95 -9.85
C ASP A 112 -5.46 -5.98 -8.95
N ILE A 113 -5.30 -4.73 -9.40
CA ILE A 113 -4.88 -3.64 -8.54
C ILE A 113 -6.13 -2.85 -8.16
N ASP A 114 -6.45 -2.88 -6.88
CA ASP A 114 -7.57 -2.12 -6.32
C ASP A 114 -7.13 -0.72 -5.96
N HIS A 115 -8.03 0.24 -6.16
CA HIS A 115 -7.94 1.55 -5.55
C HIS A 115 -8.57 1.48 -4.16
N MET A 116 -7.79 1.62 -3.08
CA MET A 116 -8.26 1.55 -1.69
C MET A 116 -9.51 2.40 -1.52
N VAL A 117 -9.46 3.67 -1.88
CA VAL A 117 -10.66 4.51 -2.07
C VAL A 117 -11.03 4.47 -3.55
N PRO A 118 -12.14 3.81 -3.92
CA PRO A 118 -12.57 3.69 -5.31
C PRO A 118 -12.69 5.05 -6.01
N LEU A 119 -12.37 5.10 -7.30
CA LEU A 119 -12.41 6.35 -8.08
C LEU A 119 -13.79 7.02 -8.04
N ALA A 120 -14.87 6.23 -8.09
CA ALA A 120 -16.23 6.72 -7.96
C ALA A 120 -16.53 7.22 -6.52
N ASN A 121 -15.99 6.57 -5.50
CA ASN A 121 -16.09 7.08 -4.13
C ASN A 121 -15.34 8.41 -3.99
N ALA A 122 -14.12 8.51 -4.51
CA ALA A 122 -13.37 9.76 -4.50
C ALA A 122 -14.14 10.89 -5.21
N TRP A 123 -14.77 10.60 -6.37
CA TRP A 123 -15.59 11.57 -7.07
C TRP A 123 -16.68 12.17 -6.19
N ARG A 124 -17.47 11.32 -5.53
CA ARG A 124 -18.59 11.78 -4.66
C ARG A 124 -18.10 12.32 -3.29
N SER A 125 -16.82 12.17 -3.00
CA SER A 125 -16.17 12.68 -1.78
C SER A 125 -15.38 13.97 -1.98
N GLY A 126 -15.45 14.60 -3.18
CA GLY A 126 -14.81 15.87 -3.48
C GLY A 126 -13.95 15.91 -4.74
N ALA A 127 -13.51 14.75 -5.29
CA ALA A 127 -12.66 14.73 -6.48
C ALA A 127 -13.38 15.22 -7.76
N SER A 128 -14.69 15.35 -7.75
CA SER A 128 -15.47 15.98 -8.82
C SER A 128 -15.04 17.42 -9.13
N SER A 129 -14.52 18.13 -8.12
CA SER A 129 -14.02 19.50 -8.25
C SER A 129 -12.53 19.60 -8.58
N TRP A 130 -11.79 18.48 -8.63
CA TRP A 130 -10.36 18.50 -8.92
C TRP A 130 -10.07 18.75 -10.39
N THR A 131 -8.82 19.15 -10.67
CA THR A 131 -8.28 19.16 -12.03
C THR A 131 -8.09 17.73 -12.54
N ASP A 132 -8.01 17.54 -13.85
CA ASP A 132 -7.75 16.24 -14.44
C ASP A 132 -6.38 15.68 -13.98
N ALA A 133 -5.35 16.53 -13.91
CA ALA A 133 -4.04 16.15 -13.40
C ALA A 133 -4.11 15.62 -11.96
N LYS A 134 -4.86 16.29 -11.07
CA LYS A 134 -4.99 15.81 -9.68
C LYS A 134 -5.75 14.47 -9.59
N ARG A 135 -6.74 14.24 -10.47
CA ARG A 135 -7.42 12.93 -10.55
C ARG A 135 -6.48 11.84 -11.08
N GLU A 136 -5.63 12.17 -12.04
CA GLU A 136 -4.60 11.26 -12.53
C GLU A 136 -3.59 10.92 -11.43
N ASP A 137 -3.11 11.91 -10.67
CA ASP A 137 -2.19 11.68 -9.54
C ASP A 137 -2.81 10.75 -8.50
N PHE A 138 -4.06 10.99 -8.11
CA PHE A 138 -4.80 10.11 -7.19
C PHE A 138 -4.93 8.67 -7.71
N ALA A 139 -5.22 8.51 -8.98
CA ALA A 139 -5.41 7.19 -9.59
C ALA A 139 -4.10 6.39 -9.75
N ASN A 140 -2.95 7.06 -9.64
CA ASN A 140 -1.62 6.46 -9.80
C ASN A 140 -0.74 6.62 -8.54
N ASP A 141 -1.34 6.92 -7.40
CA ASP A 141 -0.64 7.13 -6.15
C ASP A 141 -0.06 5.82 -5.60
N VAL A 142 1.27 5.71 -5.61
CA VAL A 142 2.04 4.57 -5.10
C VAL A 142 2.74 4.87 -3.77
N ASP A 143 2.74 6.13 -3.35
CA ASP A 143 3.41 6.61 -2.14
C ASP A 143 2.52 6.43 -0.91
N ASP A 144 1.22 6.64 -1.08
CA ASP A 144 0.18 6.33 -0.10
C ASP A 144 -0.47 4.97 -0.39
N PRO A 145 -1.24 4.39 0.56
CA PRO A 145 -1.83 3.05 0.39
C PRO A 145 -3.06 3.03 -0.53
N GLN A 146 -3.05 3.85 -1.60
CA GLN A 146 -4.18 3.96 -2.53
C GLN A 146 -4.27 2.77 -3.50
N LEU A 147 -3.15 2.15 -3.83
CA LEU A 147 -3.10 1.04 -4.77
C LEU A 147 -2.61 -0.23 -4.08
N ILE A 148 -3.34 -1.35 -4.25
CA ILE A 148 -3.01 -2.63 -3.62
C ILE A 148 -3.34 -3.81 -4.52
N ALA A 149 -2.44 -4.82 -4.55
CA ALA A 149 -2.64 -6.04 -5.31
C ALA A 149 -3.58 -7.01 -4.57
N VAL A 150 -4.69 -7.37 -5.19
CA VAL A 150 -5.74 -8.22 -4.60
C VAL A 150 -6.29 -9.23 -5.60
N SER A 151 -7.16 -10.13 -5.14
CA SER A 151 -7.89 -11.03 -6.02
C SER A 151 -8.94 -10.27 -6.86
N ALA A 152 -9.10 -10.68 -8.10
CA ALA A 152 -10.12 -10.11 -8.98
C ALA A 152 -11.55 -10.31 -8.41
N ALA A 153 -11.79 -11.39 -7.68
CA ALA A 153 -13.10 -11.66 -7.06
C ALA A 153 -13.42 -10.61 -6.00
N SER A 154 -12.51 -10.38 -5.05
CA SER A 154 -12.70 -9.37 -4.00
C SER A 154 -12.78 -7.96 -4.56
N ASN A 155 -11.92 -7.62 -5.54
CA ASN A 155 -11.93 -6.30 -6.17
C ASN A 155 -13.29 -6.01 -6.83
N ARG A 156 -13.82 -6.96 -7.59
CA ARG A 156 -15.12 -6.81 -8.25
C ARG A 156 -16.28 -6.80 -7.26
N SER A 157 -16.20 -7.59 -6.19
CA SER A 157 -17.18 -7.55 -5.09
C SER A 157 -17.21 -6.19 -4.39
N LYS A 158 -16.03 -5.59 -4.16
CA LYS A 158 -15.90 -4.26 -3.58
C LYS A 158 -16.49 -3.18 -4.48
N GLY A 159 -16.12 -3.18 -5.76
CA GLY A 159 -16.59 -2.19 -6.72
C GLY A 159 -16.31 -0.76 -6.25
N ASP A 160 -17.35 0.07 -6.24
CA ASP A 160 -17.27 1.48 -5.79
C ASP A 160 -17.82 1.71 -4.36
N GLN A 161 -18.03 0.62 -3.62
CA GLN A 161 -18.58 0.63 -2.28
C GLN A 161 -17.58 1.20 -1.26
N ASP A 162 -18.13 1.75 -0.18
CA ASP A 162 -17.37 2.22 0.98
C ASP A 162 -17.45 1.21 2.15
N PRO A 163 -16.68 1.41 3.25
CA PRO A 163 -16.66 0.49 4.39
C PRO A 163 -18.01 0.24 5.08
N SER A 164 -19.02 1.08 4.82
CA SER A 164 -20.36 0.87 5.38
C SER A 164 -21.17 -0.19 4.64
N THR A 165 -20.80 -0.48 3.38
CA THR A 165 -21.52 -1.42 2.51
C THR A 165 -20.68 -2.60 2.07
N TRP A 166 -19.36 -2.51 2.12
CA TRP A 166 -18.44 -3.59 1.83
C TRP A 166 -17.25 -3.61 2.79
N LYS A 167 -16.83 -4.79 3.18
CA LYS A 167 -15.64 -5.05 4.00
C LYS A 167 -14.89 -6.27 3.47
N PRO A 168 -13.57 -6.34 3.63
CA PRO A 168 -12.83 -7.56 3.33
C PRO A 168 -13.45 -8.78 4.02
N GLU A 169 -13.50 -9.92 3.32
CA GLU A 169 -14.02 -11.18 3.88
C GLU A 169 -13.20 -11.61 5.10
N ARG A 170 -11.89 -11.41 5.04
CA ARG A 170 -11.00 -11.67 6.18
C ARG A 170 -11.11 -10.57 7.23
N THR A 171 -11.71 -10.88 8.36
CA THR A 171 -11.85 -9.92 9.48
C THR A 171 -10.49 -9.44 10.02
N GLY A 172 -9.44 -10.27 9.93
CA GLY A 172 -8.08 -9.87 10.30
C GLY A 172 -7.46 -8.80 9.38
N ALA A 173 -8.08 -8.48 8.25
CA ALA A 173 -7.65 -7.39 7.39
C ALA A 173 -8.33 -6.05 7.74
N TRP A 174 -9.35 -6.04 8.59
CA TRP A 174 -10.18 -4.85 8.81
C TRP A 174 -9.41 -3.68 9.43
N CYS A 175 -8.53 -3.97 10.38
CA CYS A 175 -7.69 -2.93 10.98
C CYS A 175 -6.88 -2.18 9.91
N GLN A 176 -6.06 -2.91 9.15
CA GLN A 176 -5.22 -2.32 8.11
C GLN A 176 -6.04 -1.65 7.01
N TYR A 177 -7.15 -2.25 6.60
CA TYR A 177 -8.04 -1.67 5.60
C TYR A 177 -8.60 -0.31 6.04
N ALA A 178 -9.03 -0.21 7.31
CA ALA A 178 -9.53 1.05 7.85
C ALA A 178 -8.42 2.11 7.96
N GLU A 179 -7.23 1.71 8.43
CA GLU A 179 -6.08 2.61 8.51
C GLU A 179 -5.70 3.17 7.13
N ASP A 180 -5.63 2.31 6.12
CA ASP A 180 -5.28 2.70 4.75
C ASP A 180 -6.35 3.59 4.13
N TRP A 181 -7.62 3.25 4.29
CA TRP A 181 -8.74 4.08 3.82
C TRP A 181 -8.71 5.48 4.43
N ILE A 182 -8.52 5.57 5.74
CA ILE A 182 -8.44 6.84 6.48
C ILE A 182 -7.24 7.66 6.00
N ALA A 183 -6.09 7.03 5.81
CA ALA A 183 -4.88 7.69 5.33
C ALA A 183 -5.08 8.30 3.96
N VAL A 184 -5.65 7.55 3.01
CA VAL A 184 -5.94 8.04 1.66
C VAL A 184 -6.93 9.20 1.71
N LYS A 185 -8.04 9.06 2.45
CA LYS A 185 -9.01 10.16 2.59
C LYS A 185 -8.39 11.42 3.18
N TRP A 186 -7.53 11.27 4.16
CA TRP A 186 -6.83 12.38 4.80
C TRP A 186 -5.84 13.05 3.86
N HIS A 187 -4.97 12.28 3.23
CA HIS A 187 -3.96 12.80 2.30
C HIS A 187 -4.60 13.61 1.17
N TRP A 188 -5.61 13.03 0.56
CA TRP A 188 -6.30 13.62 -0.60
C TRP A 188 -7.39 14.63 -0.23
N LYS A 189 -7.60 14.89 1.06
CA LYS A 189 -8.61 15.83 1.58
C LYS A 189 -10.01 15.49 1.09
N LEU A 190 -10.32 14.20 1.05
CA LEU A 190 -11.64 13.70 0.71
C LEU A 190 -12.54 13.67 1.93
N THR A 191 -13.84 13.85 1.72
CA THR A 191 -14.84 13.75 2.80
C THR A 191 -15.24 12.30 3.06
N VAL A 192 -15.83 12.04 4.23
CA VAL A 192 -16.48 10.77 4.57
C VAL A 192 -17.95 11.02 4.84
N THR A 193 -18.81 10.03 4.56
CA THR A 193 -20.19 10.06 5.06
C THR A 193 -20.24 9.67 6.54
N THR A 194 -21.35 9.93 7.22
CA THR A 194 -21.55 9.48 8.61
C THR A 194 -21.47 7.96 8.71
N ALA A 195 -22.09 7.24 7.76
CA ALA A 195 -22.07 5.77 7.73
C ALA A 195 -20.65 5.21 7.50
N GLU A 196 -19.93 5.79 6.54
CA GLU A 196 -18.54 5.44 6.25
C GLU A 196 -17.64 5.67 7.48
N LYS A 197 -17.79 6.82 8.16
CA LYS A 197 -17.02 7.13 9.38
C LYS A 197 -17.30 6.16 10.52
N SER A 198 -18.57 5.79 10.73
CA SER A 198 -18.96 4.80 11.75
C SER A 198 -18.36 3.43 11.45
N ALA A 199 -18.47 2.97 10.19
CA ALA A 199 -17.93 1.67 9.79
C ALA A 199 -16.40 1.60 9.94
N LEU A 200 -15.69 2.68 9.61
CA LEU A 200 -14.25 2.77 9.84
C LEU A 200 -13.89 2.71 11.33
N ALA A 201 -14.66 3.39 12.20
CA ALA A 201 -14.47 3.31 13.63
C ALA A 201 -14.64 1.88 14.15
N ASP A 202 -15.69 1.17 13.70
CA ASP A 202 -15.96 -0.23 14.06
C ASP A 202 -14.85 -1.18 13.59
N MET A 203 -14.27 -0.92 12.41
CA MET A 203 -13.16 -1.71 11.89
C MET A 203 -11.87 -1.49 12.69
N LEU A 204 -11.62 -0.27 13.18
CA LEU A 204 -10.48 0.04 14.05
C LEU A 204 -10.59 -0.63 15.43
N GLU A 205 -11.78 -1.13 15.86
CA GLU A 205 -11.90 -1.96 17.06
C GLU A 205 -11.27 -3.35 16.89
N LYS A 206 -10.87 -3.73 15.68
CA LYS A 206 -10.19 -5.00 15.39
C LYS A 206 -8.66 -4.88 15.41
N CYS A 207 -8.15 -3.67 15.69
CA CYS A 207 -6.73 -3.46 15.92
C CYS A 207 -6.35 -3.87 17.36
#